data_f410815f81021ab24b459e7092168918
#
_entry.id   f410815f81021ab24b459e7092168918
#
_cell.length_a   1.000
_cell.length_b   1.000
_cell.length_c   1.000
_cell.angle_alpha   90.00
_cell.angle_beta   90.00
_cell.angle_gamma   90.00
#
_symmetry.space_group_name_H-M   'P 1'
#
loop_
_entity.id
_entity.type
_entity.pdbx_description
1 polymer ?
#
loop_
_entity_poly.entity_id
_entity_poly.type
_entity_poly.pdbx_seq_one_letter_code
_entity_poly.pdbx_strand_id
1 'polypeptide(L)'
;RLRELCQRRGLHPYILAVVQDPFKTVALTSVTDYRGTPYDLHFLGARDMLYSESNILHSRLEAEALTRHLKWGDEDVFWRYEFNYRSSIASVIHHRLKLRLGVPGADKPPAERTEEEKQLLRVIEHRRWNAYMRTEGYCYSGSTDPASRNDLGKLHNCLVPFDELSEKEKAKDDD
;
A
#
# COMPACT_ATOMS: atom_id res chain seq x y z
N ARG A 1 25.48 8.64 -18.24
CA ARG A 1 24.58 7.97 -19.20
C ARG A 1 23.11 8.27 -18.91
N LEU A 2 22.59 8.02 -17.70
CA LEU A 2 21.21 8.34 -17.31
C LEU A 2 20.94 9.86 -17.43
N ARG A 3 21.84 10.67 -16.88
CA ARG A 3 21.77 12.15 -16.96
C ARG A 3 21.64 12.66 -18.38
N GLU A 4 22.50 12.19 -19.29
CA GLU A 4 22.46 12.60 -20.69
C GLU A 4 21.14 12.19 -21.38
N LEU A 5 20.64 10.99 -21.06
CA LEU A 5 19.37 10.51 -21.58
C LEU A 5 18.20 11.38 -21.11
N CYS A 6 18.15 11.71 -19.82
CA CYS A 6 17.13 12.56 -19.25
C CYS A 6 17.16 13.98 -19.87
N GLN A 7 18.37 14.57 -19.99
CA GLN A 7 18.53 15.88 -20.61
C GLN A 7 18.07 15.90 -22.08
N ARG A 8 18.47 14.89 -22.85
CA ARG A 8 18.07 14.80 -24.29
C ARG A 8 16.59 14.62 -24.49
N ARG A 9 15.89 13.99 -23.55
CA ARG A 9 14.45 13.69 -23.64
C ARG A 9 13.56 14.66 -22.84
N GLY A 10 14.14 15.64 -22.16
CA GLY A 10 13.40 16.55 -21.28
C GLY A 10 12.69 15.83 -20.13
N LEU A 11 13.26 14.71 -19.64
CA LEU A 11 12.70 13.91 -18.56
C LEU A 11 13.29 14.35 -17.22
N HIS A 12 12.46 14.36 -16.17
CA HIS A 12 12.87 14.59 -14.78
C HIS A 12 12.39 13.46 -13.88
N PRO A 13 13.02 12.27 -13.94
CA PRO A 13 12.59 11.11 -13.18
C PRO A 13 12.88 11.27 -11.69
N TYR A 14 12.00 10.71 -10.88
CA TYR A 14 12.18 10.52 -9.45
C TYR A 14 12.84 9.16 -9.21
N ILE A 15 14.04 9.14 -8.65
CA ILE A 15 14.83 7.91 -8.44
C ILE A 15 14.86 7.58 -6.95
N LEU A 16 14.39 6.38 -6.61
CA LEU A 16 14.49 5.82 -5.27
C LEU A 16 15.63 4.79 -5.28
N ALA A 17 16.68 5.03 -4.50
CA ALA A 17 17.79 4.10 -4.35
C ALA A 17 17.75 3.48 -2.95
N VAL A 18 17.68 2.15 -2.91
CA VAL A 18 17.82 1.40 -1.64
C VAL A 18 19.29 1.27 -1.31
N VAL A 19 19.69 1.76 -0.14
CA VAL A 19 21.09 1.73 0.34
C VAL A 19 21.15 1.10 1.72
N GLN A 20 22.20 0.29 1.94
CA GLN A 20 22.41 -0.38 3.23
C GLN A 20 23.32 0.42 4.17
N ASP A 21 24.14 1.31 3.62
CA ASP A 21 25.19 2.03 4.33
C ASP A 21 25.00 3.54 4.17
N PRO A 22 24.66 4.27 5.26
CA PRO A 22 24.42 5.71 5.22
C PRO A 22 25.67 6.51 4.84
N PHE A 23 26.87 6.03 5.14
CA PHE A 23 28.13 6.71 4.77
C PHE A 23 28.33 6.73 3.26
N LYS A 24 27.99 5.66 2.58
CA LYS A 24 27.97 5.63 1.10
C LYS A 24 26.93 6.56 0.52
N THR A 25 25.83 6.77 1.25
CA THR A 25 24.76 7.69 0.87
C THR A 25 25.25 9.14 0.86
N VAL A 26 26.00 9.56 1.87
CA VAL A 26 26.55 10.93 1.95
C VAL A 26 27.47 11.21 0.76
N ALA A 27 28.35 10.29 0.40
CA ALA A 27 29.24 10.42 -0.75
C ALA A 27 28.46 10.55 -2.07
N LEU A 28 27.34 9.82 -2.21
CA LEU A 28 26.48 9.89 -3.39
C LEU A 28 25.64 11.18 -3.42
N THR A 29 25.17 11.67 -2.27
CA THR A 29 24.39 12.91 -2.17
C THR A 29 25.21 14.11 -2.62
N SER A 30 26.48 14.15 -2.24
CA SER A 30 27.39 15.23 -2.66
C SER A 30 27.61 15.31 -4.17
N VAL A 31 27.41 14.18 -4.87
CA VAL A 31 27.46 14.10 -6.34
C VAL A 31 26.13 14.49 -6.99
N THR A 32 25.00 14.26 -6.28
CA THR A 32 23.65 14.54 -6.81
C THR A 32 23.22 15.98 -6.66
N ASP A 33 23.73 16.71 -5.67
CA ASP A 33 23.49 18.14 -5.49
C ASP A 33 24.21 19.02 -6.52
N TYR A 34 24.83 18.40 -7.52
CA TYR A 34 25.50 19.12 -8.59
C TYR A 34 24.47 19.86 -9.46
N ARG A 35 24.71 21.15 -9.66
CA ARG A 35 23.84 22.03 -10.46
C ARG A 35 23.46 21.40 -11.81
N GLY A 36 22.17 21.35 -12.08
CA GLY A 36 21.66 20.84 -13.34
C GLY A 36 21.49 19.33 -13.41
N THR A 37 21.34 18.65 -12.27
CA THR A 37 20.93 17.23 -12.26
C THR A 37 19.48 17.11 -12.75
N PRO A 38 19.21 16.37 -13.83
CA PRO A 38 17.87 16.28 -14.42
C PRO A 38 17.00 15.22 -13.74
N TYR A 39 17.25 14.88 -12.49
CA TYR A 39 16.50 13.88 -11.73
C TYR A 39 16.59 14.16 -10.23
N ASP A 40 15.56 13.76 -9.51
CA ASP A 40 15.55 13.73 -8.05
C ASP A 40 16.00 12.36 -7.55
N LEU A 41 17.01 12.32 -6.69
CA LEU A 41 17.54 11.09 -6.12
C LEU A 41 17.27 11.04 -4.61
N HIS A 42 16.52 10.02 -4.19
CA HIS A 42 16.20 9.77 -2.79
C HIS A 42 16.73 8.41 -2.34
N PHE A 43 17.31 8.39 -1.15
CA PHE A 43 17.86 7.17 -0.57
C PHE A 43 16.92 6.60 0.47
N LEU A 44 16.71 5.28 0.41
CA LEU A 44 15.86 4.53 1.32
C LEU A 44 16.63 3.36 1.92
N GLY A 45 16.22 2.92 3.09
CA GLY A 45 16.64 1.64 3.65
C GLY A 45 17.98 1.66 4.36
N ALA A 46 18.48 2.83 4.78
CA ALA A 46 19.66 2.89 5.65
C ALA A 46 19.44 2.02 6.91
N ARG A 47 20.43 1.21 7.25
CA ARG A 47 20.35 0.22 8.33
C ARG A 47 19.86 0.79 9.64
N ASP A 48 20.39 1.91 10.04
CA ASP A 48 20.07 2.63 11.29
C ASP A 48 18.61 3.12 11.32
N MET A 49 18.02 3.42 10.16
CA MET A 49 16.62 3.76 10.04
C MET A 49 15.73 2.51 10.13
N LEU A 50 16.10 1.44 9.43
CA LEU A 50 15.31 0.19 9.38
C LEU A 50 15.34 -0.54 10.73
N TYR A 51 16.51 -0.58 11.39
CA TYR A 51 16.72 -1.27 12.66
C TYR A 51 16.70 -0.32 13.86
N SER A 52 16.05 0.84 13.73
CA SER A 52 15.83 1.71 14.89
C SER A 52 14.88 1.08 15.90
N GLU A 53 15.07 1.38 17.18
CA GLU A 53 14.19 0.93 18.26
C GLU A 53 12.72 1.26 17.98
N SER A 54 12.48 2.49 17.44
CA SER A 54 11.14 2.94 17.07
C SER A 54 10.48 2.10 15.98
N ASN A 55 11.26 1.51 15.07
CA ASN A 55 10.71 0.65 14.02
C ASN A 55 10.57 -0.81 14.46
N ILE A 56 11.45 -1.29 15.35
CA ILE A 56 11.45 -2.69 15.78
C ILE A 56 10.51 -2.92 16.97
N LEU A 57 10.55 -2.05 17.98
CA LEU A 57 9.81 -2.24 19.22
C LEU A 57 8.52 -1.40 19.30
N HIS A 58 8.46 -0.29 18.56
CA HIS A 58 7.38 0.69 18.65
C HIS A 58 6.87 1.12 17.28
N SER A 59 6.72 0.18 16.36
CA SER A 59 6.27 0.45 15.00
C SER A 59 4.87 1.08 14.98
N ARG A 60 4.79 2.38 14.69
CA ARG A 60 3.51 3.06 14.51
C ARG A 60 2.68 2.46 13.37
N LEU A 61 3.36 1.92 12.34
CA LEU A 61 2.69 1.27 11.23
C LEU A 61 1.99 -0.02 11.68
N GLU A 62 2.65 -0.82 12.51
CA GLU A 62 2.06 -2.04 13.07
C GLU A 62 0.91 -1.76 14.03
N ALA A 63 1.06 -0.75 14.89
CA ALA A 63 -0.01 -0.33 15.80
C ALA A 63 -1.28 0.13 15.05
N GLU A 64 -1.11 0.91 13.99
CA GLU A 64 -2.21 1.31 13.12
C GLU A 64 -2.81 0.11 12.36
N ALA A 65 -1.98 -0.82 11.91
CA ALA A 65 -2.42 -2.03 11.21
C ALA A 65 -3.21 -2.95 12.15
N LEU A 66 -2.76 -3.14 13.39
CA LEU A 66 -3.51 -3.88 14.41
C LEU A 66 -4.86 -3.20 14.69
N THR A 67 -4.89 -1.89 14.87
CA THR A 67 -6.13 -1.14 15.08
C THR A 67 -7.14 -1.35 13.94
N ARG A 68 -6.66 -1.38 12.68
CA ARG A 68 -7.51 -1.71 11.53
C ARG A 68 -7.97 -3.16 11.55
N HIS A 69 -7.07 -4.07 11.84
CA HIS A 69 -7.38 -5.50 11.90
C HIS A 69 -8.48 -5.81 12.91
N LEU A 70 -8.46 -5.17 14.07
CA LEU A 70 -9.45 -5.35 15.13
C LEU A 70 -10.88 -4.95 14.75
N LYS A 71 -11.10 -4.32 13.60
CA LYS A 71 -12.46 -4.09 13.06
C LYS A 71 -13.11 -5.36 12.51
N TRP A 72 -12.34 -6.38 12.16
CA TRP A 72 -12.84 -7.60 11.50
C TRP A 72 -12.21 -8.91 12.00
N GLY A 73 -11.17 -8.86 12.81
CA GLY A 73 -10.47 -9.99 13.40
C GLY A 73 -10.03 -9.71 14.81
N ASP A 74 -9.35 -10.64 15.42
CA ASP A 74 -8.76 -10.51 16.76
C ASP A 74 -7.23 -10.38 16.70
N GLU A 75 -6.62 -9.95 17.80
CA GLU A 75 -5.18 -9.70 17.89
C GLU A 75 -4.35 -10.96 17.67
N ASP A 76 -4.80 -12.11 18.18
CA ASP A 76 -4.10 -13.38 18.01
C ASP A 76 -4.02 -13.78 16.53
N VAL A 77 -5.09 -13.61 15.80
CA VAL A 77 -5.16 -13.87 14.37
C VAL A 77 -4.27 -12.90 13.57
N PHE A 78 -4.14 -11.65 14.00
CA PHE A 78 -3.24 -10.70 13.38
C PHE A 78 -1.77 -11.16 13.45
N TRP A 79 -1.32 -11.55 14.64
CA TRP A 79 0.08 -11.95 14.83
C TRP A 79 0.39 -13.37 14.34
N ARG A 80 -0.58 -14.27 14.37
CA ARG A 80 -0.39 -15.68 13.99
C ARG A 80 -0.30 -15.89 12.48
N TYR A 81 -1.04 -15.14 11.70
CA TYR A 81 -1.13 -15.35 10.26
C TYR A 81 -0.47 -14.20 9.48
N GLU A 82 0.66 -14.50 8.86
CA GLU A 82 1.42 -13.54 8.05
C GLU A 82 0.54 -12.85 6.99
N PHE A 83 -0.39 -13.57 6.38
CA PHE A 83 -1.33 -13.02 5.42
C PHE A 83 -2.17 -11.86 6.02
N ASN A 84 -2.70 -12.04 7.23
CA ASN A 84 -3.53 -11.04 7.90
C ASN A 84 -2.69 -9.83 8.32
N TYR A 85 -1.52 -10.08 8.89
CA TYR A 85 -0.55 -9.03 9.23
C TYR A 85 -0.21 -8.18 8.01
N ARG A 86 0.26 -8.81 6.91
CA ARG A 86 0.66 -8.10 5.68
C ARG A 86 -0.50 -7.38 5.01
N SER A 87 -1.69 -7.97 4.98
CA SER A 87 -2.90 -7.34 4.44
C SER A 87 -3.26 -6.08 5.19
N SER A 88 -3.19 -6.11 6.52
CA SER A 88 -3.49 -4.97 7.39
C SER A 88 -2.44 -3.86 7.24
N ILE A 89 -1.16 -4.21 7.16
CA ILE A 89 -0.07 -3.26 6.85
C ILE A 89 -0.31 -2.60 5.48
N ALA A 90 -0.65 -3.37 4.45
CA ALA A 90 -0.93 -2.84 3.11
C ALA A 90 -2.12 -1.87 3.12
N SER A 91 -3.16 -2.15 3.92
CA SER A 91 -4.31 -1.27 4.08
C SER A 91 -3.93 0.07 4.71
N VAL A 92 -3.10 0.08 5.78
CA VAL A 92 -2.62 1.31 6.41
C VAL A 92 -1.75 2.14 5.46
N ILE A 93 -0.82 1.51 4.77
CA ILE A 93 0.04 2.21 3.79
C ILE A 93 -0.83 2.87 2.73
N HIS A 94 -1.83 2.17 2.23
CA HIS A 94 -2.76 2.69 1.24
C HIS A 94 -3.60 3.86 1.79
N HIS A 95 -4.08 3.78 3.03
CA HIS A 95 -4.77 4.89 3.68
C HIS A 95 -3.90 6.14 3.80
N ARG A 96 -2.66 5.99 4.26
CA ARG A 96 -1.70 7.09 4.32
C ARG A 96 -1.43 7.71 2.94
N LEU A 97 -1.42 6.87 1.89
CA LEU A 97 -1.28 7.34 0.52
C LEU A 97 -2.52 8.12 0.05
N LYS A 98 -3.75 7.63 0.36
CA LYS A 98 -5.00 8.36 0.08
C LYS A 98 -4.98 9.77 0.69
N LEU A 99 -4.58 9.88 1.97
CA LEU A 99 -4.43 11.16 2.66
C LEU A 99 -3.42 12.07 1.97
N ARG A 100 -2.25 11.54 1.64
CA ARG A 100 -1.16 12.31 1.01
C ARG A 100 -1.53 12.81 -0.40
N LEU A 101 -2.33 12.06 -1.12
CA LEU A 101 -2.82 12.43 -2.46
C LEU A 101 -4.07 13.30 -2.43
N GLY A 102 -4.62 13.62 -1.27
CA GLY A 102 -5.83 14.43 -1.14
C GLY A 102 -7.07 13.75 -1.74
N VAL A 103 -7.17 12.42 -1.60
CA VAL A 103 -8.34 11.69 -2.11
C VAL A 103 -9.59 12.17 -1.36
N PRO A 104 -10.66 12.60 -2.06
CA PRO A 104 -11.87 13.11 -1.42
C PRO A 104 -12.44 12.16 -0.38
N GLY A 105 -12.74 12.68 0.81
CA GLY A 105 -13.31 11.93 1.93
C GLY A 105 -12.31 11.07 2.72
N ALA A 106 -11.05 10.96 2.29
CA ALA A 106 -10.06 10.13 3.00
C ALA A 106 -9.69 10.65 4.39
N ASP A 107 -9.76 11.97 4.57
CA ASP A 107 -9.47 12.69 5.82
C ASP A 107 -10.70 12.90 6.72
N LYS A 108 -11.88 12.49 6.25
CA LYS A 108 -13.15 12.67 6.97
C LYS A 108 -13.54 11.42 7.75
N PRO A 109 -14.17 11.55 8.92
CA PRO A 109 -14.87 10.45 9.56
C PRO A 109 -15.94 9.86 8.63
N PRO A 110 -16.23 8.55 8.67
CA PRO A 110 -17.23 7.92 7.80
C PRO A 110 -18.62 8.59 7.82
N ALA A 111 -19.03 9.10 8.97
CA ALA A 111 -20.33 9.79 9.14
C ALA A 111 -20.43 11.14 8.42
N GLU A 112 -19.30 11.78 8.12
CA GLU A 112 -19.21 13.09 7.47
C GLU A 112 -18.96 13.00 5.96
N ARG A 113 -18.78 11.78 5.44
CA ARG A 113 -18.54 11.53 4.01
C ARG A 113 -19.84 11.64 3.22
N THR A 114 -19.80 12.26 2.05
CA THR A 114 -20.91 12.20 1.08
C THR A 114 -21.00 10.78 0.48
N GLU A 115 -22.12 10.46 -0.17
CA GLU A 115 -22.30 9.15 -0.82
C GLU A 115 -21.29 8.95 -1.98
N GLU A 116 -20.95 10.03 -2.70
CA GLU A 116 -19.93 10.00 -3.74
C GLU A 116 -18.52 9.71 -3.18
N GLU A 117 -18.19 10.32 -2.03
CA GLU A 117 -16.91 10.06 -1.34
C GLU A 117 -16.84 8.62 -0.83
N LYS A 118 -17.91 8.11 -0.23
CA LYS A 118 -17.99 6.70 0.20
C LYS A 118 -17.83 5.75 -0.97
N GLN A 119 -18.55 5.99 -2.06
CA GLN A 119 -18.47 5.15 -3.25
C GLN A 119 -17.06 5.18 -3.86
N LEU A 120 -16.43 6.35 -3.95
CA LEU A 120 -15.05 6.48 -4.43
C LEU A 120 -14.08 5.66 -3.57
N LEU A 121 -14.19 5.79 -2.24
CA LEU A 121 -13.29 5.10 -1.30
C LEU A 121 -13.48 3.59 -1.35
N ARG A 122 -14.71 3.07 -1.46
CA ARG A 122 -15.00 1.64 -1.66
C ARG A 122 -14.35 1.10 -2.93
N VAL A 123 -14.53 1.79 -4.07
CA VAL A 123 -13.91 1.37 -5.34
C VAL A 123 -12.39 1.35 -5.25
N ILE A 124 -11.79 2.36 -4.63
CA ILE A 124 -10.34 2.44 -4.45
C ILE A 124 -9.84 1.32 -3.52
N GLU A 125 -10.55 1.05 -2.42
CA GLU A 125 -10.18 -0.01 -1.48
C GLU A 125 -10.30 -1.40 -2.13
N HIS A 126 -11.38 -1.66 -2.87
CA HIS A 126 -11.52 -2.90 -3.62
C HIS A 126 -10.38 -3.11 -4.62
N ARG A 127 -9.98 -2.07 -5.35
CA ARG A 127 -8.83 -2.14 -6.28
C ARG A 127 -7.52 -2.44 -5.55
N ARG A 128 -7.29 -1.80 -4.40
CA ARG A 128 -6.14 -2.09 -3.56
C ARG A 128 -6.15 -3.55 -3.10
N TRP A 129 -7.30 -4.03 -2.59
CA TRP A 129 -7.45 -5.39 -2.11
C TRP A 129 -7.23 -6.41 -3.24
N ASN A 130 -7.82 -6.19 -4.42
CA ASN A 130 -7.58 -7.01 -5.61
C ASN A 130 -6.08 -7.07 -5.99
N ALA A 131 -5.40 -5.92 -5.97
CA ALA A 131 -3.96 -5.85 -6.25
C ALA A 131 -3.18 -6.67 -5.22
N TYR A 132 -3.47 -6.51 -3.91
CA TYR A 132 -2.85 -7.28 -2.85
C TYR A 132 -3.06 -8.80 -3.03
N MET A 133 -4.30 -9.24 -3.24
CA MET A 133 -4.62 -10.66 -3.43
C MET A 133 -3.86 -11.25 -4.62
N ARG A 134 -3.73 -10.51 -5.71
CA ARG A 134 -2.95 -10.94 -6.88
C ARG A 134 -1.45 -11.04 -6.57
N THR A 135 -0.89 -10.16 -5.76
CA THR A 135 0.51 -10.28 -5.32
C THR A 135 0.73 -11.49 -4.40
N GLU A 136 -0.30 -11.90 -3.66
CA GLU A 136 -0.30 -13.13 -2.86
C GLU A 136 -0.57 -14.40 -3.71
N GLY A 137 -0.70 -14.26 -5.02
CA GLY A 137 -0.87 -15.36 -5.97
C GLY A 137 -2.32 -15.81 -6.19
N TYR A 138 -3.30 -15.07 -5.70
CA TYR A 138 -4.71 -15.40 -5.95
C TYR A 138 -5.14 -15.03 -7.36
N CYS A 139 -6.00 -15.89 -7.91
CA CYS A 139 -6.70 -15.71 -9.19
C CYS A 139 -8.22 -15.71 -8.98
N TYR A 140 -8.95 -15.17 -9.95
CA TYR A 140 -10.40 -15.28 -9.98
C TYR A 140 -10.84 -16.73 -10.11
N SER A 141 -11.82 -17.15 -9.34
CA SER A 141 -12.32 -18.53 -9.30
C SER A 141 -13.21 -18.91 -10.48
N GLY A 142 -13.49 -17.97 -11.40
CA GLY A 142 -14.38 -18.22 -12.56
C GLY A 142 -15.87 -18.02 -12.24
N SER A 143 -16.23 -17.76 -10.98
CA SER A 143 -17.60 -17.49 -10.54
C SER A 143 -17.57 -16.51 -9.36
N THR A 144 -18.58 -15.65 -9.24
CA THR A 144 -18.80 -14.79 -8.08
C THR A 144 -19.48 -15.49 -6.90
N ASP A 145 -19.90 -16.75 -7.09
CA ASP A 145 -20.45 -17.58 -6.01
C ASP A 145 -19.40 -17.78 -4.90
N PRO A 146 -19.70 -17.47 -3.64
CA PRO A 146 -18.79 -17.75 -2.52
C PRO A 146 -18.33 -19.20 -2.42
N ALA A 147 -19.13 -20.16 -2.87
CA ALA A 147 -18.77 -21.59 -2.90
C ALA A 147 -17.61 -21.90 -3.85
N SER A 148 -17.31 -21.02 -4.79
CA SER A 148 -16.18 -21.18 -5.73
C SER A 148 -14.83 -20.78 -5.13
N ARG A 149 -14.80 -20.17 -3.94
CA ARG A 149 -13.56 -19.80 -3.23
C ARG A 149 -12.79 -21.04 -2.80
N ASN A 150 -11.49 -21.04 -3.07
CA ASN A 150 -10.57 -22.09 -2.67
C ASN A 150 -9.23 -21.49 -2.25
N ASP A 151 -9.02 -21.29 -0.95
CA ASP A 151 -7.80 -20.64 -0.44
C ASP A 151 -6.55 -21.51 -0.64
N LEU A 152 -6.65 -22.83 -0.62
CA LEU A 152 -5.53 -23.74 -0.93
C LEU A 152 -5.12 -23.63 -2.40
N GLY A 153 -6.10 -23.51 -3.30
CA GLY A 153 -5.86 -23.31 -4.73
C GLY A 153 -5.62 -21.85 -5.11
N LYS A 154 -5.57 -20.94 -4.15
CA LYS A 154 -5.44 -19.51 -4.40
C LYS A 154 -6.51 -18.96 -5.36
N LEU A 155 -7.76 -19.40 -5.19
CA LEU A 155 -8.91 -18.96 -5.98
C LEU A 155 -9.86 -18.14 -5.12
N HIS A 156 -10.26 -16.96 -5.60
CA HIS A 156 -11.17 -16.08 -4.88
C HIS A 156 -12.27 -15.52 -5.78
N ASN A 157 -13.52 -15.63 -5.31
CA ASN A 157 -14.72 -15.24 -6.05
C ASN A 157 -14.91 -13.71 -6.22
N CYS A 158 -14.32 -12.91 -5.35
CA CYS A 158 -14.43 -11.44 -5.40
C CYS A 158 -13.29 -10.75 -6.18
N LEU A 159 -12.41 -11.49 -6.87
CA LEU A 159 -11.35 -10.90 -7.70
C LEU A 159 -11.88 -10.42 -9.07
N VAL A 160 -12.93 -9.62 -9.02
CA VAL A 160 -13.65 -9.02 -10.14
C VAL A 160 -13.69 -7.51 -10.02
N PRO A 161 -14.08 -6.74 -11.04
CA PRO A 161 -14.39 -5.33 -10.92
C PRO A 161 -15.42 -5.05 -9.81
N PHE A 162 -15.33 -3.89 -9.16
CA PHE A 162 -16.20 -3.52 -8.06
C PHE A 162 -17.71 -3.62 -8.41
N ASP A 163 -18.05 -3.24 -9.64
CA ASP A 163 -19.44 -3.23 -10.11
C ASP A 163 -20.06 -4.63 -10.22
N GLU A 164 -19.24 -5.65 -10.35
CA GLU A 164 -19.66 -7.06 -10.43
C GLU A 164 -19.88 -7.70 -9.05
N LEU A 165 -19.53 -7.00 -7.97
CA LEU A 165 -19.74 -7.49 -6.61
C LEU A 165 -21.21 -7.38 -6.19
N SER A 166 -21.66 -8.30 -5.33
CA SER A 166 -22.92 -8.16 -4.61
C SER A 166 -22.86 -6.98 -3.64
N GLU A 167 -24.00 -6.38 -3.30
CA GLU A 167 -24.07 -5.27 -2.33
C GLU A 167 -23.49 -5.66 -0.96
N LYS A 168 -23.62 -6.92 -0.55
CA LYS A 168 -23.02 -7.46 0.67
C LYS A 168 -21.49 -7.44 0.62
N GLU A 169 -20.90 -7.77 -0.54
CA GLU A 169 -19.44 -7.73 -0.70
C GLU A 169 -18.93 -6.30 -0.83
N LYS A 170 -19.67 -5.42 -1.52
CA LYS A 170 -19.32 -3.98 -1.62
C LYS A 170 -19.28 -3.28 -0.26
N ALA A 171 -20.18 -3.65 0.66
CA ALA A 171 -20.21 -3.09 2.01
C ALA A 171 -19.00 -3.47 2.87
N LYS A 172 -18.22 -4.49 2.50
CA LYS A 172 -16.99 -4.85 3.21
C LYS A 172 -15.83 -3.89 2.93
N ASP A 173 -15.91 -3.13 1.86
CA ASP A 173 -14.90 -2.15 1.46
C ASP A 173 -15.16 -0.75 2.10
N ASP A 174 -16.07 -0.66 3.08
CA ASP A 174 -16.25 0.53 3.91
C ASP A 174 -15.02 0.74 4.81
N ASP A 175 -14.35 1.90 4.64
CA ASP A 175 -13.05 2.24 5.27
C ASP A 175 -13.25 3.07 6.56
#